data_81a0ef53a2024889d43b7a03ba5c44e1
#
_entry.id   81a0ef53a2024889d43b7a03ba5c44e1
#
_cell.length_a   1.000
_cell.length_b   1.000
_cell.length_c   1.000
_cell.angle_alpha   90.00
_cell.angle_beta   90.00
_cell.angle_gamma   90.00
#
_symmetry.space_group_name_H-M   'P 1'
#
loop_
_entity.id
_entity.type
_entity.pdbx_description
1 polymer ?
#
loop_
_entity_poly.entity_id
_entity_poly.type
_entity_poly.pdbx_seq_one_letter_code
_entity_poly.pdbx_strand_id
1 'polypeptide(L)'
;MRPVVRPLALAIACLLSTSALAVDGLDPKAFKVNQGLGHAALTQTKKTVKVLASLPITYGLAEVLLKGTDVQLERAAPANLPGSRQVSYFTGRGAPALNTLAQDADAAIGLRSLWADDPLYPVARRSNIRIVEVDAARPVDGGLPGIAVQPGSADGLNSQPWQSGNNMGRMADVMAADLGRLAPSAKPKIDANLAALKQRLLKLSAHSEARLAKADNLSVVSLSDHFAYLVSSLNLDVVATDARPDADWTPQALQALSARLKDNDVAVVLQHRQPSEAVKAAVTAGGAQLLVLNVDGADPVAELETNVDQLIKTLTPDT
;
A
#
# COMPACT_ATOMS: atom_id res chain seq x y z
N MET A 1 -53.46 -18.89 27.02
CA MET A 1 -53.83 -19.66 25.82
C MET A 1 -52.81 -19.38 24.76
N ARG A 2 -51.89 -20.32 24.50
CA ARG A 2 -50.89 -20.28 23.45
C ARG A 2 -51.33 -21.26 22.35
N PRO A 3 -51.32 -20.91 21.06
CA PRO A 3 -51.38 -21.90 20.00
C PRO A 3 -49.97 -22.38 19.61
N VAL A 4 -49.84 -23.69 19.61
CA VAL A 4 -48.72 -24.47 19.14
C VAL A 4 -48.82 -24.58 17.62
N VAL A 5 -47.80 -24.11 16.87
CA VAL A 5 -47.69 -24.36 15.43
C VAL A 5 -46.65 -25.45 15.20
N ARG A 6 -47.06 -26.57 14.62
CA ARG A 6 -46.23 -27.70 14.18
C ARG A 6 -45.65 -27.38 12.79
N PRO A 7 -44.41 -27.73 12.50
CA PRO A 7 -43.89 -27.64 11.11
C PRO A 7 -44.31 -28.87 10.30
N LEU A 8 -44.81 -28.59 9.09
CA LEU A 8 -45.15 -29.57 8.06
C LEU A 8 -43.89 -29.85 7.22
N ALA A 9 -43.35 -31.05 7.31
CA ALA A 9 -42.27 -31.53 6.46
C ALA A 9 -42.84 -31.98 5.11
N LEU A 10 -42.47 -31.30 4.02
CA LEU A 10 -42.86 -31.67 2.66
C LEU A 10 -41.66 -32.43 2.04
N ALA A 11 -41.85 -33.75 1.90
CA ALA A 11 -40.91 -34.61 1.15
C ALA A 11 -41.31 -34.59 -0.34
N ILE A 12 -40.44 -34.05 -1.21
CA ILE A 12 -40.58 -34.12 -2.65
C ILE A 12 -39.76 -35.32 -3.14
N ALA A 13 -40.46 -36.37 -3.56
CA ALA A 13 -39.86 -37.51 -4.27
C ALA A 13 -39.75 -37.19 -5.76
N CYS A 14 -38.56 -37.04 -6.28
CA CYS A 14 -38.31 -36.99 -7.74
C CYS A 14 -38.30 -38.40 -8.33
N LEU A 15 -39.35 -38.74 -9.05
CA LEU A 15 -39.38 -39.92 -9.93
C LEU A 15 -38.59 -39.61 -11.21
N LEU A 16 -37.46 -40.31 -11.36
CA LEU A 16 -36.71 -40.38 -12.62
C LEU A 16 -37.33 -41.46 -13.49
N SER A 17 -38.07 -41.05 -14.53
CA SER A 17 -38.52 -41.91 -15.60
C SER A 17 -37.43 -42.08 -16.64
N THR A 18 -36.78 -43.25 -16.69
CA THR A 18 -35.86 -43.65 -17.76
C THR A 18 -36.66 -44.18 -18.94
N SER A 19 -36.68 -43.41 -20.02
CA SER A 19 -37.17 -43.88 -21.34
C SER A 19 -36.01 -44.61 -22.01
N ALA A 20 -36.09 -45.94 -22.09
CA ALA A 20 -35.20 -46.75 -22.88
C ALA A 20 -35.67 -46.71 -24.35
N LEU A 21 -34.91 -46.05 -25.21
CA LEU A 21 -35.04 -46.21 -26.67
C LEU A 21 -34.12 -47.38 -27.08
N ALA A 22 -34.74 -48.51 -27.42
CA ALA A 22 -34.05 -49.62 -28.04
C ALA A 22 -33.73 -49.22 -29.53
N VAL A 23 -32.45 -49.17 -29.85
CA VAL A 23 -31.95 -49.12 -31.22
C VAL A 23 -31.38 -50.52 -31.51
N ASP A 24 -32.16 -51.29 -32.27
CA ASP A 24 -31.72 -52.58 -32.84
C ASP A 24 -30.69 -52.33 -33.93
N GLY A 25 -29.58 -53.04 -33.88
CA GLY A 25 -28.67 -53.18 -35.01
C GLY A 25 -27.25 -52.69 -34.91
N LEU A 26 -26.52 -52.95 -33.79
CA LEU A 26 -25.05 -52.75 -33.77
C LEU A 26 -24.39 -54.05 -33.23
N ASP A 27 -23.53 -54.64 -34.09
CA ASP A 27 -22.69 -55.80 -33.83
C ASP A 27 -21.80 -55.60 -32.61
N PRO A 28 -21.87 -56.48 -31.57
CA PRO A 28 -21.09 -56.30 -30.34
C PRO A 28 -19.56 -56.52 -30.49
N LYS A 29 -19.07 -56.89 -31.67
CA LYS A 29 -17.65 -57.21 -31.92
C LYS A 29 -16.83 -56.05 -32.51
N ALA A 30 -17.39 -54.89 -32.76
CA ALA A 30 -16.68 -53.79 -33.45
C ALA A 30 -16.06 -52.73 -32.49
N PHE A 31 -16.25 -52.81 -31.17
CA PHE A 31 -15.63 -51.87 -30.23
C PHE A 31 -14.45 -52.51 -29.50
N LYS A 32 -13.29 -52.57 -30.14
CA LYS A 32 -12.01 -52.68 -29.42
C LYS A 32 -11.72 -51.37 -28.76
N VAL A 33 -12.11 -51.22 -27.49
CA VAL A 33 -11.63 -50.13 -26.65
C VAL A 33 -10.12 -50.26 -26.53
N ASN A 34 -9.41 -49.34 -27.16
CA ASN A 34 -7.95 -49.23 -27.04
C ASN A 34 -7.63 -48.73 -25.61
N GLN A 35 -7.50 -49.66 -24.65
CA GLN A 35 -7.05 -49.38 -23.27
C GLN A 35 -5.53 -49.07 -23.25
N GLY A 36 -5.11 -48.06 -23.98
CA GLY A 36 -3.72 -47.69 -24.14
C GLY A 36 -3.43 -46.17 -24.10
N LEU A 37 -4.40 -45.40 -23.68
CA LEU A 37 -4.07 -43.99 -23.34
C LEU A 37 -3.74 -43.92 -21.86
N GLY A 38 -2.45 -44.15 -21.56
CA GLY A 38 -1.87 -43.79 -20.27
C GLY A 38 -2.37 -42.38 -19.92
N HIS A 39 -2.87 -42.24 -18.69
CA HIS A 39 -3.04 -40.93 -18.08
C HIS A 39 -1.66 -40.27 -18.05
N ALA A 40 -1.27 -39.61 -19.15
CA ALA A 40 -0.27 -38.57 -19.07
C ALA A 40 -0.87 -37.57 -18.09
N ALA A 41 -0.47 -37.68 -16.84
CA ALA A 41 -0.66 -36.58 -15.90
C ALA A 41 -0.09 -35.36 -16.59
N LEU A 42 -0.96 -34.48 -17.07
CA LEU A 42 -0.59 -33.14 -17.49
C LEU A 42 0.01 -32.52 -16.23
N THR A 43 1.30 -32.66 -16.08
CA THR A 43 2.07 -31.82 -15.16
C THR A 43 1.85 -30.42 -15.70
N GLN A 44 0.78 -29.77 -15.23
CA GLN A 44 0.64 -28.32 -15.40
C GLN A 44 1.87 -27.78 -14.71
N THR A 45 2.85 -27.35 -15.49
CA THR A 45 3.95 -26.53 -14.98
C THR A 45 3.26 -25.34 -14.32
N LYS A 46 3.28 -25.32 -12.99
CA LYS A 46 2.68 -24.24 -12.18
C LYS A 46 3.32 -22.95 -12.66
N LYS A 47 2.59 -22.15 -13.44
CA LYS A 47 3.09 -20.84 -13.89
C LYS A 47 3.34 -19.99 -12.65
N THR A 48 4.56 -19.55 -12.44
CA THR A 48 4.90 -18.59 -11.38
C THR A 48 4.20 -17.26 -11.66
N VAL A 49 3.45 -16.77 -10.70
CA VAL A 49 2.80 -15.45 -10.79
C VAL A 49 3.86 -14.36 -10.72
N LYS A 50 3.84 -13.41 -11.65
CA LYS A 50 4.79 -12.29 -11.72
C LYS A 50 4.06 -10.97 -11.53
N VAL A 51 4.55 -10.16 -10.61
CA VAL A 51 3.92 -8.90 -10.18
C VAL A 51 4.91 -7.75 -10.35
N LEU A 52 4.45 -6.64 -10.91
CA LEU A 52 5.23 -5.41 -11.07
C LEU A 52 4.83 -4.37 -10.04
N ALA A 53 5.80 -3.63 -9.51
CA ALA A 53 5.58 -2.43 -8.72
C ALA A 53 6.67 -1.39 -9.01
N SER A 54 6.39 -0.11 -8.86
CA SER A 54 7.34 0.96 -9.21
C SER A 54 7.57 1.97 -8.08
N LEU A 55 6.53 2.29 -7.31
CA LEU A 55 6.65 3.22 -6.19
C LEU A 55 7.30 2.53 -4.98
N PRO A 56 8.13 3.23 -4.18
CA PRO A 56 8.73 2.65 -2.97
C PRO A 56 7.70 2.00 -2.06
N ILE A 57 6.57 2.67 -1.81
CA ILE A 57 5.51 2.15 -0.94
C ILE A 57 4.86 0.87 -1.48
N THR A 58 4.49 0.83 -2.76
CA THR A 58 3.84 -0.36 -3.34
C THR A 58 4.80 -1.53 -3.46
N TYR A 59 6.06 -1.27 -3.83
CA TYR A 59 7.09 -2.29 -3.89
C TYR A 59 7.43 -2.84 -2.49
N GLY A 60 7.71 -1.97 -1.52
CA GLY A 60 8.09 -2.39 -0.17
C GLY A 60 6.99 -3.18 0.55
N LEU A 61 5.72 -2.75 0.43
CA LEU A 61 4.61 -3.54 0.99
C LEU A 61 4.45 -4.90 0.28
N ALA A 62 4.59 -4.93 -1.06
CA ALA A 62 4.55 -6.18 -1.81
C ALA A 62 5.69 -7.12 -1.38
N GLU A 63 6.90 -6.61 -1.17
CA GLU A 63 8.05 -7.37 -0.69
C GLU A 63 7.77 -8.02 0.68
N VAL A 64 7.18 -7.26 1.61
CA VAL A 64 6.77 -7.78 2.92
C VAL A 64 5.71 -8.87 2.77
N LEU A 65 4.65 -8.63 2.00
CA LEU A 65 3.53 -9.57 1.83
C LEU A 65 3.92 -10.85 1.09
N LEU A 66 4.81 -10.75 0.11
CA LEU A 66 5.24 -11.87 -0.74
C LEU A 66 6.44 -12.64 -0.19
N LYS A 67 6.99 -12.22 0.95
CA LYS A 67 8.18 -12.86 1.55
C LYS A 67 7.95 -14.36 1.78
N GLY A 68 8.82 -15.18 1.18
CA GLY A 68 8.77 -16.65 1.31
C GLY A 68 7.63 -17.31 0.53
N THR A 69 7.06 -16.62 -0.46
CA THR A 69 6.15 -17.19 -1.46
C THR A 69 6.91 -17.52 -2.76
N ASP A 70 6.23 -18.16 -3.70
CA ASP A 70 6.73 -18.43 -5.06
C ASP A 70 6.32 -17.31 -6.08
N VAL A 71 5.70 -16.23 -5.62
CA VAL A 71 5.36 -15.07 -6.46
C VAL A 71 6.61 -14.25 -6.73
N GLN A 72 6.87 -13.93 -8.00
CA GLN A 72 7.97 -13.06 -8.41
C GLN A 72 7.54 -11.60 -8.37
N LEU A 73 8.25 -10.80 -7.58
CA LEU A 73 8.09 -9.35 -7.53
C LEU A 73 9.21 -8.68 -8.31
N GLU A 74 8.84 -7.87 -9.31
CA GLU A 74 9.78 -7.14 -10.13
C GLU A 74 9.61 -5.63 -9.94
N ARG A 75 10.73 -4.93 -9.79
CA ARG A 75 10.73 -3.48 -9.72
C ARG A 75 10.74 -2.87 -11.12
N ALA A 76 9.66 -2.19 -11.49
CA ALA A 76 9.50 -1.64 -12.84
C ALA A 76 10.25 -0.33 -13.08
N ALA A 77 10.66 0.39 -12.01
CA ALA A 77 11.41 1.64 -12.08
C ALA A 77 12.66 1.59 -11.18
N PRO A 78 13.71 2.39 -11.45
CA PRO A 78 14.84 2.55 -10.53
C PRO A 78 14.37 2.91 -9.11
N ALA A 79 14.98 2.31 -8.09
CA ALA A 79 14.57 2.47 -6.69
C ALA A 79 14.58 3.93 -6.20
N ASN A 80 15.49 4.74 -6.76
CA ASN A 80 15.66 6.15 -6.42
C ASN A 80 14.92 7.10 -7.36
N LEU A 81 14.00 6.59 -8.22
CA LEU A 81 13.22 7.44 -9.11
C LEU A 81 12.00 7.99 -8.37
N PRO A 82 11.91 9.32 -8.17
CA PRO A 82 10.75 9.92 -7.53
C PRO A 82 9.45 9.62 -8.29
N GLY A 83 8.34 9.44 -7.56
CA GLY A 83 7.02 9.21 -8.15
C GLY A 83 6.65 10.24 -9.22
N SER A 84 6.89 11.53 -8.94
CA SER A 84 6.64 12.64 -9.87
C SER A 84 7.36 12.53 -11.22
N ARG A 85 8.43 11.75 -11.30
CA ARG A 85 9.19 11.51 -12.54
C ARG A 85 8.80 10.22 -13.26
N GLN A 86 7.95 9.39 -12.67
CA GLN A 86 7.61 8.07 -13.26
C GLN A 86 6.82 8.20 -14.56
N VAL A 87 5.93 9.20 -14.68
CA VAL A 87 5.19 9.46 -15.93
C VAL A 87 6.15 9.66 -17.09
N SER A 88 7.09 10.61 -16.97
CA SER A 88 8.06 10.88 -18.03
C SER A 88 9.04 9.73 -18.26
N TYR A 89 9.37 8.98 -17.20
CA TYR A 89 10.23 7.80 -17.32
C TYR A 89 9.58 6.70 -18.15
N PHE A 90 8.36 6.29 -17.80
CA PHE A 90 7.66 5.18 -18.49
C PHE A 90 7.12 5.55 -19.88
N THR A 91 6.93 6.84 -20.17
CA THR A 91 6.61 7.30 -21.53
C THR A 91 7.84 7.57 -22.40
N GLY A 92 9.04 7.57 -21.80
CA GLY A 92 10.31 7.82 -22.45
C GLY A 92 11.30 6.66 -22.31
N ARG A 93 12.44 6.92 -21.67
CA ARG A 93 13.58 5.98 -21.60
C ARG A 93 13.29 4.65 -20.92
N GLY A 94 12.33 4.59 -20.02
CA GLY A 94 11.92 3.38 -19.29
C GLY A 94 10.90 2.51 -20.03
N ALA A 95 10.28 3.03 -21.10
CA ALA A 95 9.23 2.32 -21.82
C ALA A 95 9.69 0.95 -22.38
N PRO A 96 10.86 0.80 -23.03
CA PRO A 96 11.29 -0.51 -23.54
C PRO A 96 11.46 -1.56 -22.45
N ALA A 97 12.03 -1.17 -21.30
CA ALA A 97 12.23 -2.07 -20.16
C ALA A 97 10.88 -2.50 -19.56
N LEU A 98 9.95 -1.55 -19.36
CA LEU A 98 8.61 -1.87 -18.86
C LEU A 98 7.84 -2.76 -19.85
N ASN A 99 7.94 -2.50 -21.16
CA ASN A 99 7.31 -3.35 -22.17
C ASN A 99 7.79 -4.81 -22.08
N THR A 100 9.09 -5.02 -21.88
CA THR A 100 9.65 -6.36 -21.70
C THR A 100 9.14 -7.02 -20.41
N LEU A 101 9.18 -6.31 -19.29
CA LEU A 101 8.70 -6.83 -18.00
C LEU A 101 7.21 -7.16 -18.01
N ALA A 102 6.42 -6.37 -18.75
CA ALA A 102 4.96 -6.51 -18.79
C ALA A 102 4.49 -7.71 -19.62
N GLN A 103 5.28 -8.20 -20.59
CA GLN A 103 4.85 -9.27 -21.52
C GLN A 103 4.38 -10.54 -20.79
N ASP A 104 5.04 -10.91 -19.72
CA ASP A 104 4.77 -12.11 -18.93
C ASP A 104 4.29 -11.81 -17.50
N ALA A 105 4.10 -10.53 -17.14
CA ALA A 105 3.55 -10.13 -15.85
C ALA A 105 2.05 -10.42 -15.75
N ASP A 106 1.63 -10.86 -14.58
CA ASP A 106 0.23 -11.14 -14.26
C ASP A 106 -0.47 -9.95 -13.64
N ALA A 107 0.26 -9.09 -12.88
CA ALA A 107 -0.30 -7.90 -12.26
C ALA A 107 0.69 -6.73 -12.19
N ALA A 108 0.14 -5.52 -12.06
CA ALA A 108 0.86 -4.30 -11.72
C ALA A 108 0.21 -3.64 -10.51
N ILE A 109 1.01 -3.37 -9.47
CA ILE A 109 0.56 -2.71 -8.23
C ILE A 109 0.83 -1.23 -8.34
N GLY A 110 -0.23 -0.42 -8.26
CA GLY A 110 -0.18 1.03 -8.32
C GLY A 110 -1.08 1.69 -7.28
N LEU A 111 -1.30 3.00 -7.46
CA LEU A 111 -2.08 3.87 -6.58
C LEU A 111 -3.06 4.77 -7.37
N ARG A 112 -3.63 4.29 -8.47
CA ARG A 112 -4.41 5.14 -9.39
C ARG A 112 -5.63 5.79 -8.78
N SER A 113 -6.25 5.20 -7.79
CA SER A 113 -7.35 5.83 -7.06
C SER A 113 -6.91 7.01 -6.19
N LEU A 114 -5.63 7.07 -5.83
CA LEU A 114 -5.01 8.15 -5.07
C LEU A 114 -4.26 9.14 -5.97
N TRP A 115 -3.56 8.61 -6.97
CA TRP A 115 -2.78 9.35 -7.94
C TRP A 115 -3.18 8.93 -9.35
N ALA A 116 -4.12 9.68 -9.95
CA ALA A 116 -4.75 9.33 -11.24
C ALA A 116 -3.75 9.17 -12.39
N ASP A 117 -2.61 9.86 -12.31
CA ASP A 117 -1.53 9.82 -13.30
C ASP A 117 -0.53 8.68 -13.09
N ASP A 118 -0.77 7.73 -12.15
CA ASP A 118 0.09 6.56 -11.98
C ASP A 118 0.25 5.82 -13.32
N PRO A 119 1.45 5.81 -13.91
CA PRO A 119 1.65 5.35 -15.28
C PRO A 119 1.87 3.84 -15.37
N LEU A 120 2.16 3.14 -14.26
CA LEU A 120 2.64 1.76 -14.31
C LEU A 120 1.66 0.83 -15.03
N TYR A 121 0.44 0.72 -14.52
CA TYR A 121 -0.56 -0.17 -15.11
C TYR A 121 -0.99 0.26 -16.53
N PRO A 122 -1.35 1.54 -16.81
CA PRO A 122 -1.76 1.94 -18.15
C PRO A 122 -0.69 1.69 -19.22
N VAL A 123 0.60 1.86 -18.89
CA VAL A 123 1.68 1.61 -19.84
C VAL A 123 1.95 0.12 -20.00
N ALA A 124 2.02 -0.64 -18.90
CA ALA A 124 2.22 -2.09 -18.93
C ALA A 124 1.11 -2.80 -19.73
N ARG A 125 -0.15 -2.36 -19.57
CA ARG A 125 -1.31 -2.93 -20.28
C ARG A 125 -1.22 -2.81 -21.81
N ARG A 126 -0.47 -1.86 -22.35
CA ARG A 126 -0.26 -1.73 -23.79
C ARG A 126 0.52 -2.92 -24.36
N SER A 127 1.41 -3.51 -23.56
CA SER A 127 2.21 -4.68 -23.96
C SER A 127 1.56 -6.01 -23.55
N ASN A 128 0.67 -6.00 -22.58
CA ASN A 128 -0.02 -7.19 -22.09
C ASN A 128 -1.44 -6.87 -21.63
N ILE A 129 -2.40 -7.08 -22.51
CA ILE A 129 -3.82 -6.79 -22.21
C ILE A 129 -4.38 -7.64 -21.04
N ARG A 130 -3.73 -8.76 -20.69
CA ARG A 130 -4.16 -9.67 -19.62
C ARG A 130 -3.66 -9.26 -18.24
N ILE A 131 -2.74 -8.27 -18.17
CA ILE A 131 -2.23 -7.81 -16.88
C ILE A 131 -3.35 -7.24 -16.03
N VAL A 132 -3.38 -7.60 -14.75
CA VAL A 132 -4.39 -7.14 -13.79
C VAL A 132 -3.86 -5.92 -13.04
N GLU A 133 -4.72 -4.94 -12.79
CA GLU A 133 -4.41 -3.83 -11.90
C GLU A 133 -4.68 -4.23 -10.45
N VAL A 134 -3.72 -3.96 -9.57
CA VAL A 134 -3.88 -3.96 -8.12
C VAL A 134 -3.73 -2.53 -7.64
N ASP A 135 -4.82 -1.89 -7.25
CA ASP A 135 -4.80 -0.54 -6.69
C ASP A 135 -4.67 -0.64 -5.17
N ALA A 136 -3.47 -0.38 -4.64
CA ALA A 136 -3.20 -0.55 -3.22
C ALA A 136 -3.99 0.38 -2.29
N ALA A 137 -4.56 1.46 -2.82
CA ALA A 137 -5.36 2.41 -2.03
C ALA A 137 -6.86 2.11 -2.04
N ARG A 138 -7.34 1.28 -2.98
CA ARG A 138 -8.76 1.00 -3.15
C ARG A 138 -9.02 -0.48 -3.44
N PRO A 139 -9.84 -1.18 -2.66
CA PRO A 139 -10.20 -2.56 -2.95
C PRO A 139 -11.07 -2.67 -4.22
N VAL A 140 -10.91 -3.77 -4.95
CA VAL A 140 -11.70 -4.08 -6.15
C VAL A 140 -13.18 -4.27 -5.80
N ASP A 141 -13.44 -4.86 -4.66
CA ASP A 141 -14.79 -5.08 -4.13
C ASP A 141 -15.02 -4.27 -2.84
N GLY A 142 -16.28 -4.09 -2.48
CA GLY A 142 -16.66 -3.36 -1.25
C GLY A 142 -16.40 -4.12 0.05
N GLY A 143 -15.69 -5.26 0.01
CA GLY A 143 -15.46 -6.13 1.16
C GLY A 143 -14.42 -5.59 2.15
N LEU A 144 -13.57 -4.67 1.71
CA LEU A 144 -12.55 -4.04 2.53
C LEU A 144 -12.69 -2.52 2.50
N PRO A 145 -12.32 -1.79 3.57
CA PRO A 145 -12.23 -0.35 3.53
C PRO A 145 -10.98 0.06 2.71
N GLY A 146 -11.12 1.08 1.87
CA GLY A 146 -9.98 1.79 1.28
C GLY A 146 -9.23 2.63 2.31
N ILE A 147 -8.14 3.29 1.90
CA ILE A 147 -7.41 4.20 2.76
C ILE A 147 -8.28 5.43 3.12
N ALA A 148 -8.01 5.99 4.30
CA ALA A 148 -8.61 7.26 4.69
C ALA A 148 -7.82 8.41 4.07
N VAL A 149 -8.50 9.28 3.31
CA VAL A 149 -7.92 10.48 2.70
C VAL A 149 -8.42 11.71 3.44
N GLN A 150 -7.51 12.61 3.80
CA GLN A 150 -7.87 13.86 4.47
C GLN A 150 -8.56 14.82 3.48
N PRO A 151 -9.62 15.53 3.91
CA PRO A 151 -10.27 16.53 3.07
C PRO A 151 -9.29 17.61 2.64
N GLY A 152 -9.31 17.98 1.35
CA GLY A 152 -8.47 19.06 0.81
C GLY A 152 -7.05 18.66 0.40
N SER A 153 -6.62 17.40 0.60
CA SER A 153 -5.36 16.94 0.01
C SER A 153 -5.58 16.68 -1.49
N ALA A 154 -5.30 17.69 -2.29
CA ALA A 154 -5.49 17.62 -3.75
C ALA A 154 -4.46 16.73 -4.47
N ASP A 155 -3.34 16.45 -3.83
CA ASP A 155 -2.24 15.66 -4.37
C ASP A 155 -1.92 14.48 -3.46
N GLY A 156 -2.58 13.36 -3.76
CA GLY A 156 -2.50 12.16 -2.95
C GLY A 156 -1.11 11.56 -2.82
N LEU A 157 -0.20 11.78 -3.78
CA LEU A 157 1.15 11.26 -3.74
C LEU A 157 2.05 12.06 -2.79
N ASN A 158 1.98 13.41 -2.84
CA ASN A 158 2.79 14.28 -1.98
C ASN A 158 2.38 14.22 -0.52
N SER A 159 1.10 14.08 -0.24
CA SER A 159 0.61 13.98 1.15
C SER A 159 0.96 12.68 1.86
N GLN A 160 1.43 11.66 1.11
CA GLN A 160 1.89 10.36 1.60
C GLN A 160 0.97 9.71 2.65
N PRO A 161 -0.26 9.30 2.29
CA PRO A 161 -1.21 8.74 3.25
C PRO A 161 -0.71 7.51 4.00
N TRP A 162 0.27 6.81 3.45
CA TRP A 162 0.93 5.65 4.08
C TRP A 162 1.84 6.01 5.26
N GLN A 163 2.13 7.27 5.51
CA GLN A 163 2.79 7.72 6.74
C GLN A 163 1.89 7.57 7.99
N SER A 164 0.63 7.20 7.79
CA SER A 164 -0.24 6.69 8.85
C SER A 164 -0.17 5.16 8.89
N GLY A 165 0.18 4.57 10.05
CA GLY A 165 0.19 3.11 10.24
C GLY A 165 -1.16 2.45 9.94
N ASN A 166 -2.26 3.16 10.18
CA ASN A 166 -3.61 2.70 9.87
C ASN A 166 -3.85 2.58 8.36
N ASN A 167 -3.45 3.61 7.60
CA ASN A 167 -3.56 3.57 6.13
C ASN A 167 -2.61 2.54 5.53
N MET A 168 -1.38 2.44 6.04
CA MET A 168 -0.43 1.41 5.60
C MET A 168 -0.99 0.01 5.82
N GLY A 169 -1.63 -0.25 6.97
CA GLY A 169 -2.32 -1.51 7.25
C GLY A 169 -3.47 -1.79 6.27
N ARG A 170 -4.27 -0.77 5.93
CA ARG A 170 -5.35 -0.90 4.93
C ARG A 170 -4.82 -1.17 3.52
N MET A 171 -3.75 -0.49 3.11
CA MET A 171 -3.08 -0.79 1.84
C MET A 171 -2.60 -2.24 1.79
N ALA A 172 -2.00 -2.73 2.87
CA ALA A 172 -1.57 -4.12 2.98
C ALA A 172 -2.74 -5.11 2.92
N ASP A 173 -3.89 -4.81 3.57
CA ASP A 173 -5.12 -5.63 3.49
C ASP A 173 -5.61 -5.75 2.04
N VAL A 174 -5.69 -4.62 1.31
CA VAL A 174 -6.12 -4.58 -0.10
C VAL A 174 -5.17 -5.39 -0.99
N MET A 175 -3.87 -5.13 -0.87
CA MET A 175 -2.86 -5.83 -1.65
C MET A 175 -2.85 -7.33 -1.36
N ALA A 176 -2.95 -7.75 -0.10
CA ALA A 176 -2.96 -9.17 0.28
C ALA A 176 -4.20 -9.90 -0.28
N ALA A 177 -5.36 -9.25 -0.27
CA ALA A 177 -6.58 -9.81 -0.84
C ALA A 177 -6.44 -10.04 -2.35
N ASP A 178 -5.92 -9.06 -3.09
CA ASP A 178 -5.75 -9.15 -4.54
C ASP A 178 -4.63 -10.14 -4.93
N LEU A 179 -3.49 -10.09 -4.25
CA LEU A 179 -2.39 -11.03 -4.46
C LEU A 179 -2.80 -12.47 -4.12
N GLY A 180 -3.61 -12.66 -3.07
CA GLY A 180 -4.17 -13.97 -2.71
C GLY A 180 -5.14 -14.53 -3.76
N ARG A 181 -5.88 -13.66 -4.48
CA ARG A 181 -6.72 -14.05 -5.63
C ARG A 181 -5.88 -14.42 -6.85
N LEU A 182 -4.80 -13.69 -7.11
CA LEU A 182 -3.88 -13.96 -8.23
C LEU A 182 -3.05 -15.23 -8.01
N ALA A 183 -2.62 -15.47 -6.77
CA ALA A 183 -1.77 -16.60 -6.39
C ALA A 183 -2.40 -17.40 -5.24
N PRO A 184 -3.47 -18.21 -5.46
CA PRO A 184 -4.18 -18.89 -4.39
C PRO A 184 -3.29 -19.83 -3.57
N SER A 185 -2.27 -20.44 -4.18
CA SER A 185 -1.31 -21.29 -3.48
C SER A 185 -0.40 -20.53 -2.51
N ALA A 186 -0.13 -19.25 -2.78
CA ALA A 186 0.67 -18.38 -1.92
C ALA A 186 -0.18 -17.72 -0.80
N LYS A 187 -1.52 -17.72 -0.94
CA LYS A 187 -2.43 -17.03 -0.03
C LYS A 187 -2.19 -17.30 1.46
N PRO A 188 -2.01 -18.54 1.93
CA PRO A 188 -1.77 -18.80 3.36
C PRO A 188 -0.52 -18.09 3.89
N LYS A 189 0.53 -17.99 3.06
CA LYS A 189 1.76 -17.29 3.42
C LYS A 189 1.60 -15.79 3.38
N ILE A 190 0.88 -15.26 2.39
CA ILE A 190 0.52 -13.84 2.29
C ILE A 190 -0.29 -13.41 3.52
N ASP A 191 -1.30 -14.20 3.92
CA ASP A 191 -2.14 -13.93 5.09
C ASP A 191 -1.30 -13.91 6.40
N ALA A 192 -0.36 -14.84 6.53
CA ALA A 192 0.56 -14.88 7.69
C ALA A 192 1.48 -13.66 7.73
N ASN A 193 2.02 -13.24 6.57
CA ASN A 193 2.86 -12.05 6.46
C ASN A 193 2.06 -10.77 6.76
N LEU A 194 0.83 -10.69 6.26
CA LEU A 194 -0.11 -9.59 6.56
C LEU A 194 -0.39 -9.49 8.08
N ALA A 195 -0.68 -10.62 8.72
CA ALA A 195 -0.93 -10.66 10.16
C ALA A 195 0.29 -10.17 10.95
N ALA A 196 1.50 -10.57 10.56
CA ALA A 196 2.75 -10.13 11.18
C ALA A 196 2.98 -8.62 11.00
N LEU A 197 2.72 -8.09 9.79
CA LEU A 197 2.79 -6.65 9.52
C LEU A 197 1.80 -5.87 10.38
N LYS A 198 0.54 -6.29 10.44
CA LYS A 198 -0.49 -5.62 11.26
C LYS A 198 -0.14 -5.62 12.75
N GLN A 199 0.44 -6.70 13.28
CA GLN A 199 0.95 -6.75 14.65
C GLN A 199 2.10 -5.75 14.87
N ARG A 200 2.99 -5.60 13.88
CA ARG A 200 4.09 -4.63 13.94
C ARG A 200 3.57 -3.20 14.00
N LEU A 201 2.60 -2.84 13.12
CA LEU A 201 1.97 -1.52 13.09
C LEU A 201 1.17 -1.23 14.38
N LEU A 202 0.46 -2.23 14.92
CA LEU A 202 -0.27 -2.08 16.19
C LEU A 202 0.69 -1.82 17.36
N LYS A 203 1.82 -2.53 17.42
CA LYS A 203 2.85 -2.29 18.45
C LYS A 203 3.43 -0.89 18.34
N LEU A 204 3.67 -0.41 17.11
CA LEU A 204 4.15 0.94 16.87
C LEU A 204 3.16 1.98 17.40
N SER A 205 1.85 1.85 17.07
CA SER A 205 0.80 2.73 17.57
C SER A 205 0.73 2.75 19.11
N ALA A 206 0.66 1.57 19.73
CA ALA A 206 0.59 1.48 21.19
C ALA A 206 1.84 2.07 21.87
N HIS A 207 3.03 1.85 21.29
CA HIS A 207 4.27 2.41 21.81
C HIS A 207 4.28 3.94 21.68
N SER A 208 3.91 4.48 20.51
CA SER A 208 3.89 5.91 20.29
C SER A 208 2.88 6.62 21.20
N GLU A 209 1.67 6.09 21.35
CA GLU A 209 0.66 6.63 22.27
C GLU A 209 1.16 6.68 23.72
N ALA A 210 1.73 5.57 24.20
CA ALA A 210 2.23 5.48 25.57
C ALA A 210 3.40 6.43 25.87
N ARG A 211 4.24 6.70 24.86
CA ARG A 211 5.38 7.62 24.99
C ARG A 211 4.93 9.07 24.86
N LEU A 212 4.15 9.41 23.85
CA LEU A 212 3.69 10.77 23.60
C LEU A 212 2.73 11.28 24.68
N ALA A 213 1.99 10.38 25.35
CA ALA A 213 1.19 10.75 26.52
C ALA A 213 2.01 11.32 27.71
N LYS A 214 3.34 11.20 27.66
CA LYS A 214 4.26 11.77 28.68
C LYS A 214 4.95 13.05 28.22
N ALA A 215 4.71 13.46 26.98
CA ALA A 215 5.29 14.71 26.46
C ALA A 215 4.57 15.92 27.04
N ASP A 216 5.35 16.90 27.50
CA ASP A 216 4.79 18.16 28.02
C ASP A 216 4.30 19.08 26.88
N ASN A 217 4.88 18.93 25.69
CA ASN A 217 4.57 19.76 24.52
C ASN A 217 4.56 18.91 23.25
N LEU A 218 3.42 18.91 22.54
CA LEU A 218 3.22 18.17 21.29
C LEU A 218 3.07 19.11 20.07
N SER A 219 3.40 20.41 20.24
CA SER A 219 3.25 21.41 19.18
C SER A 219 4.31 21.25 18.10
N VAL A 220 3.88 21.21 16.85
CA VAL A 220 4.75 21.05 15.68
C VAL A 220 4.43 22.06 14.59
N VAL A 221 5.46 22.45 13.85
CA VAL A 221 5.34 23.13 12.56
C VAL A 221 5.90 22.23 11.48
N SER A 222 5.18 22.00 10.40
CA SER A 222 5.69 21.24 9.27
C SER A 222 6.13 22.17 8.15
N LEU A 223 7.40 22.07 7.72
CA LEU A 223 7.91 22.74 6.52
C LEU A 223 7.81 21.83 5.29
N SER A 224 6.94 20.84 5.36
CA SER A 224 6.70 19.85 4.32
C SER A 224 5.23 19.42 4.32
N ASP A 225 4.69 19.16 3.15
CA ASP A 225 3.35 18.59 2.94
C ASP A 225 3.30 17.06 3.13
N HIS A 226 4.45 16.39 3.23
CA HIS A 226 4.54 14.94 3.35
C HIS A 226 4.08 14.37 4.71
N PHE A 227 4.02 15.17 5.77
CA PHE A 227 3.83 14.67 7.13
C PHE A 227 2.42 14.84 7.70
N ALA A 228 1.46 15.32 6.90
CA ALA A 228 0.09 15.57 7.37
C ALA A 228 -0.54 14.31 8.02
N TYR A 229 -0.35 13.15 7.40
CA TYR A 229 -0.88 11.88 7.93
C TYR A 229 -0.07 11.35 9.12
N LEU A 230 1.25 11.55 9.14
CA LEU A 230 2.10 11.16 10.27
C LEU A 230 1.70 11.95 11.52
N VAL A 231 1.68 13.27 11.46
CA VAL A 231 1.35 14.13 12.61
C VAL A 231 -0.08 13.91 13.10
N SER A 232 -1.03 13.74 12.18
CA SER A 232 -2.42 13.40 12.53
C SER A 232 -2.54 12.03 13.21
N SER A 233 -1.81 11.01 12.73
CA SER A 233 -1.85 9.66 13.32
C SER A 233 -1.24 9.59 14.72
N LEU A 234 -0.38 10.52 15.06
CA LEU A 234 0.27 10.65 16.37
C LEU A 234 -0.44 11.66 17.29
N ASN A 235 -1.55 12.27 16.83
CA ASN A 235 -2.30 13.32 17.55
C ASN A 235 -1.41 14.49 17.99
N LEU A 236 -0.45 14.90 17.14
CA LEU A 236 0.36 16.08 17.39
C LEU A 236 -0.42 17.36 17.12
N ASP A 237 -0.10 18.42 17.85
CA ASP A 237 -0.70 19.75 17.66
C ASP A 237 0.02 20.51 16.54
N VAL A 238 -0.62 20.57 15.37
CA VAL A 238 -0.06 21.21 14.18
C VAL A 238 -0.36 22.71 14.21
N VAL A 239 0.61 23.52 14.62
CA VAL A 239 0.50 24.99 14.65
C VAL A 239 0.42 25.57 13.23
N ALA A 240 1.22 25.05 12.30
CA ALA A 240 1.21 25.46 10.90
C ALA A 240 1.87 24.42 9.99
N THR A 241 1.46 24.44 8.71
CA THR A 241 2.20 23.81 7.60
C THR A 241 2.63 24.88 6.63
N ASP A 242 3.92 24.91 6.28
CA ASP A 242 4.53 25.89 5.39
C ASP A 242 5.54 25.20 4.43
N ALA A 243 5.01 24.54 3.43
CA ALA A 243 5.79 23.73 2.46
C ALA A 243 6.33 24.56 1.28
N ARG A 244 6.69 25.83 1.54
CA ARG A 244 7.21 26.73 0.49
C ARG A 244 8.54 26.22 -0.11
N PRO A 245 8.83 26.54 -1.38
CA PRO A 245 10.13 26.29 -2.01
C PRO A 245 11.28 26.99 -1.28
N ASP A 246 12.49 26.43 -1.38
CA ASP A 246 13.67 26.98 -0.71
C ASP A 246 13.98 28.43 -1.13
N ALA A 247 13.69 28.79 -2.40
CA ALA A 247 13.90 30.15 -2.93
C ALA A 247 12.98 31.20 -2.31
N ASP A 248 11.86 30.78 -1.70
CA ASP A 248 10.85 31.67 -1.14
C ASP A 248 11.09 31.98 0.36
N TRP A 249 12.16 31.46 0.95
CA TRP A 249 12.60 31.78 2.29
C TRP A 249 13.33 33.14 2.32
N THR A 250 12.58 34.21 2.09
CA THR A 250 13.07 35.60 2.21
C THR A 250 13.41 35.93 3.66
N PRO A 251 14.22 36.98 3.94
CA PRO A 251 14.49 37.41 5.32
C PRO A 251 13.22 37.68 6.13
N GLN A 252 12.19 38.26 5.52
CA GLN A 252 10.90 38.50 6.16
C GLN A 252 10.18 37.17 6.50
N ALA A 253 10.21 36.17 5.59
CA ALA A 253 9.63 34.86 5.83
C ALA A 253 10.33 34.12 6.97
N LEU A 254 11.66 34.20 7.04
CA LEU A 254 12.47 33.61 8.12
C LEU A 254 12.16 34.26 9.47
N GLN A 255 12.03 35.57 9.50
CA GLN A 255 11.64 36.31 10.71
C GLN A 255 10.23 35.91 11.17
N ALA A 256 9.28 35.79 10.23
CA ALA A 256 7.91 35.37 10.53
C ALA A 256 7.88 33.91 11.03
N LEU A 257 8.71 33.01 10.49
CA LEU A 257 8.87 31.63 10.98
C LEU A 257 9.35 31.66 12.43
N SER A 258 10.47 32.33 12.71
CA SER A 258 11.04 32.39 14.06
C SER A 258 10.05 32.97 15.10
N ALA A 259 9.33 34.05 14.74
CA ALA A 259 8.31 34.61 15.60
C ALA A 259 7.17 33.62 15.87
N ARG A 260 6.64 32.97 14.83
CA ARG A 260 5.57 31.96 14.98
C ARG A 260 5.99 30.81 15.90
N LEU A 261 7.21 30.31 15.75
CA LEU A 261 7.73 29.21 16.57
C LEU A 261 7.78 29.63 18.04
N LYS A 262 8.29 30.83 18.31
CA LYS A 262 8.41 31.38 19.66
C LYS A 262 7.06 31.69 20.30
N ASP A 263 6.16 32.35 19.56
CA ASP A 263 4.87 32.81 20.06
C ASP A 263 3.91 31.64 20.39
N ASN A 264 4.13 30.48 19.77
CA ASN A 264 3.32 29.28 19.98
C ASN A 264 4.07 28.17 20.72
N ASP A 265 5.24 28.48 21.29
CA ASP A 265 6.07 27.49 22.02
C ASP A 265 6.23 26.17 21.25
N VAL A 266 6.59 26.26 19.96
CA VAL A 266 6.67 25.10 19.08
C VAL A 266 7.84 24.21 19.48
N ALA A 267 7.55 22.94 19.78
CA ALA A 267 8.58 21.98 20.21
C ALA A 267 9.45 21.53 19.02
N VAL A 268 8.84 21.17 17.90
CA VAL A 268 9.54 20.54 16.77
C VAL A 268 9.11 21.15 15.43
N VAL A 269 10.09 21.36 14.55
CA VAL A 269 9.89 21.69 13.15
C VAL A 269 10.25 20.50 12.29
N LEU A 270 9.31 20.02 11.47
CA LEU A 270 9.47 18.86 10.59
C LEU A 270 9.87 19.29 9.18
N GLN A 271 10.84 18.59 8.60
CA GLN A 271 11.25 18.75 7.19
C GLN A 271 11.62 17.40 6.59
N HIS A 272 11.38 17.19 5.27
CA HIS A 272 11.75 15.95 4.57
C HIS A 272 13.13 15.98 3.90
N ARG A 273 13.80 17.14 3.95
CA ARG A 273 15.12 17.37 3.37
C ARG A 273 15.91 18.34 4.23
N GLN A 274 17.22 18.35 4.09
CA GLN A 274 18.05 19.33 4.78
C GLN A 274 17.72 20.75 4.29
N PRO A 275 17.21 21.63 5.17
CA PRO A 275 16.93 23.01 4.79
C PRO A 275 18.22 23.85 4.74
N SER A 276 18.11 25.07 4.19
CA SER A 276 19.21 26.03 4.18
C SER A 276 19.65 26.44 5.60
N GLU A 277 20.90 26.90 5.73
CA GLU A 277 21.42 27.40 7.03
C GLU A 277 20.58 28.55 7.57
N ALA A 278 19.99 29.38 6.72
CA ALA A 278 19.10 30.46 7.12
C ALA A 278 17.81 29.94 7.77
N VAL A 279 17.22 28.88 7.22
CA VAL A 279 16.03 28.22 7.83
C VAL A 279 16.41 27.58 9.15
N LYS A 280 17.56 26.86 9.23
CA LYS A 280 18.05 26.28 10.48
C LYS A 280 18.23 27.33 11.57
N ALA A 281 18.86 28.46 11.21
CA ALA A 281 19.07 29.57 12.14
C ALA A 281 17.72 30.17 12.61
N ALA A 282 16.73 30.32 11.73
CA ALA A 282 15.40 30.80 12.09
C ALA A 282 14.66 29.84 13.03
N VAL A 283 14.77 28.53 12.82
CA VAL A 283 14.19 27.52 13.70
C VAL A 283 14.83 27.57 15.09
N THR A 284 16.17 27.63 15.16
CA THR A 284 16.90 27.75 16.41
C THR A 284 16.54 29.05 17.15
N ALA A 285 16.47 30.19 16.45
CA ALA A 285 16.06 31.46 17.01
C ALA A 285 14.62 31.47 17.54
N GLY A 286 13.76 30.64 16.96
CA GLY A 286 12.38 30.39 17.44
C GLY A 286 12.29 29.45 18.63
N GLY A 287 13.37 28.83 19.07
CA GLY A 287 13.40 27.92 20.22
C GLY A 287 13.01 26.48 19.92
N ALA A 288 12.64 26.16 18.67
CA ALA A 288 12.22 24.82 18.27
C ALA A 288 13.39 23.92 17.85
N GLN A 289 13.19 22.59 17.92
CA GLN A 289 14.12 21.62 17.37
C GLN A 289 13.78 21.30 15.90
N LEU A 290 14.78 21.29 15.03
CA LEU A 290 14.61 20.85 13.64
C LEU A 290 14.78 19.33 13.56
N LEU A 291 13.77 18.68 13.02
CA LEU A 291 13.79 17.23 12.76
C LEU A 291 13.62 16.96 11.26
N VAL A 292 14.62 16.33 10.64
CA VAL A 292 14.57 15.93 9.24
C VAL A 292 14.23 14.45 9.18
N LEU A 293 13.06 14.15 8.63
CA LEU A 293 12.53 12.78 8.49
C LEU A 293 12.66 12.29 7.05
N ASN A 294 12.90 11.00 6.91
CA ASN A 294 12.97 10.39 5.58
C ASN A 294 11.57 10.18 4.98
N VAL A 295 11.52 10.22 3.65
CA VAL A 295 10.37 9.89 2.82
C VAL A 295 10.84 9.11 1.59
N ASP A 296 10.03 8.22 1.06
CA ASP A 296 10.33 7.40 -0.12
C ASP A 296 11.49 6.39 0.06
N GLY A 297 11.72 5.92 1.28
CA GLY A 297 12.68 4.85 1.56
C GLY A 297 12.29 3.51 0.94
N ALA A 298 13.28 2.65 0.77
CA ALA A 298 13.08 1.32 0.17
C ALA A 298 12.18 0.38 1.02
N ASP A 299 12.25 0.51 2.34
CA ASP A 299 11.38 -0.19 3.31
C ASP A 299 10.46 0.83 4.00
N PRO A 300 9.21 1.00 3.52
CA PRO A 300 8.30 2.00 4.04
C PRO A 300 7.85 1.71 5.48
N VAL A 301 7.87 0.45 5.91
CA VAL A 301 7.50 0.07 7.28
C VAL A 301 8.60 0.48 8.26
N ALA A 302 9.85 0.14 7.94
CA ALA A 302 11.01 0.54 8.75
C ALA A 302 11.20 2.06 8.75
N GLU A 303 10.90 2.73 7.65
CA GLU A 303 10.92 4.19 7.56
C GLU A 303 9.88 4.82 8.50
N LEU A 304 8.63 4.35 8.47
CA LEU A 304 7.59 4.83 9.36
C LEU A 304 7.99 4.65 10.84
N GLU A 305 8.50 3.47 11.21
CA GLU A 305 8.98 3.20 12.57
C GLU A 305 10.10 4.16 12.97
N THR A 306 11.08 4.33 12.08
CA THR A 306 12.22 5.24 12.34
C THR A 306 11.76 6.67 12.52
N ASN A 307 10.85 7.16 11.66
CA ASN A 307 10.31 8.51 11.75
C ASN A 307 9.52 8.73 13.06
N VAL A 308 8.69 7.75 13.44
CA VAL A 308 7.95 7.79 14.71
C VAL A 308 8.89 7.79 15.90
N ASP A 309 9.90 6.91 15.91
CA ASP A 309 10.88 6.84 17.00
C ASP A 309 11.69 8.12 17.13
N GLN A 310 12.07 8.76 16.01
CA GLN A 310 12.78 10.05 16.05
C GLN A 310 11.89 11.16 16.62
N LEU A 311 10.61 11.22 16.21
CA LEU A 311 9.64 12.15 16.78
C LEU A 311 9.47 11.96 18.28
N ILE A 312 9.28 10.72 18.74
CA ILE A 312 9.13 10.40 20.15
C ILE A 312 10.36 10.86 20.93
N LYS A 313 11.57 10.51 20.48
CA LYS A 313 12.82 10.90 21.15
C LYS A 313 12.97 12.42 21.24
N THR A 314 12.53 13.15 20.23
CA THR A 314 12.62 14.61 20.22
C THR A 314 11.58 15.26 21.14
N LEU A 315 10.35 14.72 21.18
CA LEU A 315 9.25 15.26 22.00
C LEU A 315 9.26 14.75 23.45
N THR A 316 9.91 13.61 23.71
CA THR A 316 10.05 13.03 25.05
C THR A 316 11.51 12.71 25.35
N PRO A 317 12.39 13.72 25.44
CA PRO A 317 13.79 13.48 25.80
C PRO A 317 13.85 12.77 27.15
N ASP A 318 14.71 11.75 27.26
CA ASP A 318 14.92 11.07 28.53
C ASP A 318 15.48 12.10 29.53
N THR A 319 14.72 12.38 30.58
CA THR A 319 15.12 13.22 31.72
C THR A 319 16.07 12.48 32.61
#